data_b110f6acaf3da4b0a0e06609531927b7
#
_entry.id   b110f6acaf3da4b0a0e06609531927b7
#
_cell.length_a   1.000
_cell.length_b   1.000
_cell.length_c   1.000
_cell.angle_alpha   90.00
_cell.angle_beta   90.00
_cell.angle_gamma   90.00
#
_symmetry.space_group_name_H-M   'P 1'
#
loop_
_entity.id
_entity.type
_entity.pdbx_description
1 polymer ?
#
loop_
_entity_poly.entity_id
_entity_poly.type
_entity_poly.pdbx_seq_one_letter_code
_entity_poly.pdbx_strand_id
1 'polypeptide(L)'
;MKKLFVTLFALLAVGFASAQSEVIAKFNEGATAIQNKNYASAITLFETVIDKGMDSEDPQVLNCVATAKKYLPTCYQSVGLSAASKKDYNKALEYLTKAANTAELYGNTTAKQKANTIIAKVYQVQGGEAFNAKDYATAAAVFEKGYAANPRNTEMALNLATSYCELGKYDEGMAIYDKICTMPADKYAAAIAKAENNKALYTNNRVASLQKAGDFDGVIAMADKLQATSPALAAKIRIEAYNGKKDYAKVIALCDTTIAAQTKDEDRSSIYFLVGAAYNAQYNASGNKDINLRDKAISTLKKVTAGTSVAAAKAALADLEK
;
A
#
# COMPACT_ATOMS: atom_id res chain seq x y z
N MET A 1 -22.42 -25.79 6.44
CA MET A 1 -23.74 -25.14 6.27
C MET A 1 -24.93 -26.10 6.42
N LYS A 2 -24.86 -27.39 6.04
CA LYS A 2 -26.00 -28.32 6.15
C LYS A 2 -26.43 -28.69 7.59
N LYS A 3 -25.56 -28.59 8.61
CA LYS A 3 -25.88 -28.96 10.01
C LYS A 3 -26.55 -27.84 10.83
N LEU A 4 -26.60 -26.60 10.32
CA LEU A 4 -27.21 -25.46 11.04
C LEU A 4 -28.74 -25.37 10.81
N PHE A 5 -29.26 -26.04 9.79
CA PHE A 5 -30.68 -25.97 9.40
C PHE A 5 -31.60 -26.88 10.19
N VAL A 6 -31.07 -27.88 10.89
CA VAL A 6 -31.91 -28.88 11.59
C VAL A 6 -32.52 -28.35 12.89
N THR A 7 -31.91 -27.34 13.51
CA THR A 7 -32.39 -26.82 14.81
C THR A 7 -33.50 -25.75 14.68
N LEU A 8 -33.74 -25.23 13.48
CA LEU A 8 -34.74 -24.19 13.24
C LEU A 8 -36.20 -24.73 13.18
N PHE A 9 -36.37 -26.03 12.97
CA PHE A 9 -37.69 -26.64 12.69
C PHE A 9 -38.46 -27.12 13.93
N ALA A 10 -37.91 -27.07 15.14
CA ALA A 10 -38.52 -27.66 16.34
C ALA A 10 -39.53 -26.75 17.07
N LEU A 11 -39.87 -25.57 16.56
CA LEU A 11 -40.75 -24.60 17.19
C LEU A 11 -42.16 -24.50 16.56
N LEU A 12 -42.53 -25.46 15.71
CA LEU A 12 -43.82 -25.48 15.04
C LEU A 12 -44.82 -26.31 15.84
N ALA A 13 -45.30 -25.86 17.01
CA ALA A 13 -46.59 -26.32 17.54
C ALA A 13 -47.09 -25.43 18.70
N VAL A 14 -48.32 -25.02 18.54
CA VAL A 14 -49.38 -24.67 19.49
C VAL A 14 -49.49 -23.21 19.92
N GLY A 15 -50.66 -22.69 19.61
CA GLY A 15 -51.21 -21.38 19.66
C GLY A 15 -51.44 -20.71 20.99
N PHE A 16 -51.87 -19.48 20.83
CA PHE A 16 -52.61 -18.56 21.67
C PHE A 16 -51.84 -17.41 22.37
N ALA A 17 -52.09 -16.28 21.85
CA ALA A 17 -52.42 -14.94 22.36
C ALA A 17 -51.97 -13.91 21.32
N SER A 18 -52.76 -12.91 20.92
CA SER A 18 -52.63 -12.22 19.64
C SER A 18 -51.28 -11.56 19.35
N ALA A 19 -50.59 -10.98 20.33
CA ALA A 19 -49.29 -10.33 20.08
C ALA A 19 -48.10 -11.32 20.12
N GLN A 20 -48.17 -12.34 20.99
CA GLN A 20 -47.14 -13.38 21.10
C GLN A 20 -47.15 -14.28 19.86
N SER A 21 -48.34 -14.62 19.34
CA SER A 21 -48.47 -15.37 18.09
C SER A 21 -47.93 -14.59 16.89
N GLU A 22 -48.04 -13.25 16.87
CA GLU A 22 -47.47 -12.41 15.79
C GLU A 22 -45.97 -12.48 15.77
N VAL A 23 -45.25 -12.36 16.90
CA VAL A 23 -43.78 -12.43 16.98
C VAL A 23 -43.29 -13.80 16.53
N ILE A 24 -43.93 -14.88 16.99
CA ILE A 24 -43.58 -16.25 16.59
C ILE A 24 -43.84 -16.47 15.11
N ALA A 25 -44.97 -15.96 14.57
CA ALA A 25 -45.28 -16.04 13.16
C ALA A 25 -44.23 -15.30 12.30
N LYS A 26 -43.83 -14.07 12.67
CA LYS A 26 -42.78 -13.30 11.99
C LYS A 26 -41.41 -13.99 12.07
N PHE A 27 -41.10 -14.64 13.18
CA PHE A 27 -39.88 -15.45 13.28
C PHE A 27 -39.90 -16.62 12.29
N ASN A 28 -40.99 -17.35 12.16
CA ASN A 28 -41.14 -18.46 11.23
C ASN A 28 -41.11 -17.99 9.77
N GLU A 29 -41.72 -16.87 9.43
CA GLU A 29 -41.60 -16.22 8.12
C GLU A 29 -40.12 -15.87 7.82
N GLY A 30 -39.39 -15.30 8.80
CA GLY A 30 -38.00 -14.97 8.69
C GLY A 30 -37.10 -16.20 8.46
N ALA A 31 -37.38 -17.30 9.19
CA ALA A 31 -36.71 -18.57 9.01
C ALA A 31 -36.95 -19.15 7.61
N THR A 32 -38.18 -19.09 7.12
CA THR A 32 -38.55 -19.49 5.76
C THR A 32 -37.87 -18.62 4.71
N ALA A 33 -37.77 -17.30 4.93
CA ALA A 33 -37.04 -16.39 4.06
C ALA A 33 -35.57 -16.73 3.94
N ILE A 34 -34.90 -17.16 5.05
CA ILE A 34 -33.52 -17.67 4.98
C ILE A 34 -33.43 -18.93 4.13
N GLN A 35 -34.35 -19.90 4.29
CA GLN A 35 -34.36 -21.12 3.51
C GLN A 35 -34.47 -20.82 1.99
N ASN A 36 -35.27 -19.84 1.64
CA ASN A 36 -35.47 -19.35 0.28
C ASN A 36 -34.36 -18.39 -0.19
N LYS A 37 -33.32 -18.16 0.62
CA LYS A 37 -32.21 -17.22 0.38
C LYS A 37 -32.67 -15.77 0.20
N ASN A 38 -33.89 -15.44 0.63
CA ASN A 38 -34.41 -14.07 0.65
C ASN A 38 -33.95 -13.36 1.93
N TYR A 39 -32.64 -13.09 2.01
CA TYR A 39 -32.03 -12.50 3.21
C TYR A 39 -32.52 -11.09 3.51
N ALA A 40 -32.92 -10.33 2.49
CA ALA A 40 -33.46 -8.98 2.69
C ALA A 40 -34.79 -9.03 3.48
N SER A 41 -35.71 -9.91 3.10
CA SER A 41 -36.94 -10.14 3.87
C SER A 41 -36.68 -10.70 5.26
N ALA A 42 -35.72 -11.62 5.38
CA ALA A 42 -35.34 -12.18 6.68
C ALA A 42 -34.81 -11.10 7.63
N ILE A 43 -34.08 -10.10 7.15
CA ILE A 43 -33.58 -8.96 7.96
C ILE A 43 -34.78 -8.22 8.57
N THR A 44 -35.72 -7.74 7.73
CA THR A 44 -36.88 -6.96 8.20
C THR A 44 -37.72 -7.75 9.20
N LEU A 45 -37.92 -9.06 8.94
CA LEU A 45 -38.69 -9.93 9.80
C LEU A 45 -38.00 -10.13 11.16
N PHE A 46 -36.70 -10.38 11.19
CA PHE A 46 -35.94 -10.55 12.43
C PHE A 46 -35.79 -9.26 13.22
N GLU A 47 -35.64 -8.12 12.55
CA GLU A 47 -35.67 -6.81 13.22
C GLU A 47 -37.01 -6.61 13.92
N THR A 48 -38.15 -6.92 13.25
CA THR A 48 -39.49 -6.86 13.84
C THR A 48 -39.62 -7.81 15.02
N VAL A 49 -39.12 -9.04 14.94
CA VAL A 49 -39.11 -10.00 16.02
C VAL A 49 -38.36 -9.48 17.24
N ILE A 50 -37.22 -8.86 17.05
CA ILE A 50 -36.40 -8.31 18.10
C ILE A 50 -37.09 -7.11 18.73
N ASP A 51 -37.58 -6.18 17.92
CA ASP A 51 -38.22 -4.95 18.38
C ASP A 51 -39.50 -5.24 19.21
N LYS A 52 -40.37 -6.10 18.70
CA LYS A 52 -41.66 -6.42 19.36
C LYS A 52 -41.55 -7.45 20.49
N GLY A 53 -40.51 -8.26 20.50
CA GLY A 53 -40.38 -9.38 21.42
C GLY A 53 -39.39 -9.16 22.56
N MET A 54 -38.58 -8.09 22.54
CA MET A 54 -37.47 -7.91 23.49
C MET A 54 -37.91 -7.73 24.94
N ASP A 55 -39.09 -7.17 25.16
CA ASP A 55 -39.68 -6.93 26.49
C ASP A 55 -40.72 -7.98 26.88
N SER A 56 -40.83 -9.09 26.16
CA SER A 56 -41.77 -10.16 26.44
C SER A 56 -41.29 -11.00 27.63
N GLU A 57 -42.24 -11.45 28.45
CA GLU A 57 -41.99 -12.42 29.51
C GLU A 57 -42.20 -13.87 29.04
N ASP A 58 -42.73 -14.07 27.83
CA ASP A 58 -42.97 -15.39 27.26
C ASP A 58 -41.68 -16.06 26.84
N PRO A 59 -41.33 -17.25 27.39
CA PRO A 59 -40.11 -17.95 27.07
C PRO A 59 -39.99 -18.34 25.60
N GLN A 60 -41.09 -18.58 24.88
CA GLN A 60 -41.06 -18.89 23.45
C GLN A 60 -40.73 -17.66 22.62
N VAL A 61 -41.31 -16.51 22.95
CA VAL A 61 -40.97 -15.23 22.32
C VAL A 61 -39.51 -14.86 22.56
N LEU A 62 -39.05 -14.96 23.81
CA LEU A 62 -37.66 -14.69 24.16
C LEU A 62 -36.65 -15.59 23.39
N ASN A 63 -37.02 -16.86 23.19
CA ASN A 63 -36.20 -17.77 22.38
C ASN A 63 -36.19 -17.38 20.88
N CYS A 64 -37.34 -16.92 20.35
CA CYS A 64 -37.39 -16.35 19.00
C CYS A 64 -36.50 -15.12 18.86
N VAL A 65 -36.53 -14.20 19.81
CA VAL A 65 -35.69 -13.00 19.89
C VAL A 65 -34.20 -13.37 19.96
N ALA A 66 -33.81 -14.28 20.84
CA ALA A 66 -32.42 -14.73 20.98
C ALA A 66 -31.92 -15.36 19.69
N THR A 67 -32.75 -16.15 19.02
CA THR A 67 -32.45 -16.80 17.76
C THR A 67 -32.35 -15.78 16.61
N ALA A 68 -33.28 -14.81 16.55
CA ALA A 68 -33.23 -13.72 15.56
C ALA A 68 -31.96 -12.88 15.71
N LYS A 69 -31.60 -12.48 16.95
CA LYS A 69 -30.33 -11.79 17.26
C LYS A 69 -29.10 -12.57 16.75
N LYS A 70 -29.12 -13.89 16.82
CA LYS A 70 -28.03 -14.76 16.36
C LYS A 70 -27.93 -14.82 14.84
N TYR A 71 -29.05 -14.82 14.10
CA TYR A 71 -29.07 -14.97 12.64
C TYR A 71 -28.99 -13.64 11.88
N LEU A 72 -29.46 -12.55 12.46
CA LEU A 72 -29.52 -11.23 11.82
C LEU A 72 -28.17 -10.78 11.23
N PRO A 73 -27.02 -10.90 11.94
CA PRO A 73 -25.73 -10.57 11.36
C PRO A 73 -25.38 -11.38 10.10
N THR A 74 -25.78 -12.66 10.06
CA THR A 74 -25.55 -13.53 8.93
C THR A 74 -26.42 -13.15 7.71
N CYS A 75 -27.64 -12.69 7.97
CA CYS A 75 -28.53 -12.19 6.91
C CYS A 75 -27.96 -10.91 6.28
N TYR A 76 -27.51 -9.95 7.08
CA TYR A 76 -26.80 -8.77 6.59
C TYR A 76 -25.56 -9.13 5.79
N GLN A 77 -24.72 -10.05 6.31
CA GLN A 77 -23.55 -10.52 5.61
C GLN A 77 -23.90 -11.13 4.24
N SER A 78 -24.99 -11.91 4.15
CA SER A 78 -25.39 -12.56 2.90
C SER A 78 -25.86 -11.54 1.85
N VAL A 79 -26.58 -10.48 2.27
CA VAL A 79 -26.96 -9.37 1.37
C VAL A 79 -25.71 -8.63 0.89
N GLY A 80 -24.78 -8.33 1.80
CA GLY A 80 -23.51 -7.67 1.46
C GLY A 80 -22.67 -8.48 0.46
N LEU A 81 -22.56 -9.80 0.65
CA LEU A 81 -21.86 -10.68 -0.28
C LEU A 81 -22.55 -10.73 -1.65
N SER A 82 -23.88 -10.73 -1.68
CA SER A 82 -24.65 -10.67 -2.94
C SER A 82 -24.40 -9.36 -3.68
N ALA A 83 -24.33 -8.24 -2.98
CA ALA A 83 -23.99 -6.95 -3.56
C ALA A 83 -22.55 -6.92 -4.09
N ALA A 84 -21.58 -7.44 -3.31
CA ALA A 84 -20.18 -7.54 -3.74
C ALA A 84 -20.02 -8.37 -5.02
N SER A 85 -20.75 -9.49 -5.15
CA SER A 85 -20.73 -10.32 -6.36
C SER A 85 -21.24 -9.60 -7.62
N LYS A 86 -22.08 -8.58 -7.44
CA LYS A 86 -22.60 -7.69 -8.50
C LYS A 86 -21.74 -6.43 -8.68
N LYS A 87 -20.61 -6.33 -8.00
CA LYS A 87 -19.71 -5.17 -7.96
C LYS A 87 -20.36 -3.90 -7.40
N ASP A 88 -21.47 -4.00 -6.69
CA ASP A 88 -22.07 -2.90 -5.93
C ASP A 88 -21.36 -2.81 -4.57
N TYR A 89 -20.12 -2.28 -4.62
CA TYR A 89 -19.22 -2.26 -3.45
C TYR A 89 -19.75 -1.35 -2.34
N ASN A 90 -20.43 -0.26 -2.67
CA ASN A 90 -21.01 0.64 -1.67
C ASN A 90 -22.08 -0.07 -0.85
N LYS A 91 -23.02 -0.72 -1.53
CA LYS A 91 -24.05 -1.52 -0.87
C LYS A 91 -23.47 -2.72 -0.12
N ALA A 92 -22.44 -3.36 -0.69
CA ALA A 92 -21.75 -4.45 -0.03
C ALA A 92 -21.16 -4.02 1.32
N LEU A 93 -20.41 -2.91 1.33
CA LEU A 93 -19.78 -2.37 2.52
C LEU A 93 -20.81 -1.89 3.54
N GLU A 94 -21.90 -1.25 3.12
CA GLU A 94 -23.01 -0.86 3.99
C GLU A 94 -23.55 -2.08 4.77
N TYR A 95 -23.95 -3.12 4.04
CA TYR A 95 -24.55 -4.29 4.67
C TYR A 95 -23.57 -5.12 5.51
N LEU A 96 -22.31 -5.21 5.08
CA LEU A 96 -21.27 -5.88 5.85
C LEU A 96 -20.92 -5.11 7.13
N THR A 97 -20.96 -3.78 7.10
CA THR A 97 -20.79 -2.95 8.30
C THR A 97 -21.98 -3.14 9.26
N LYS A 98 -23.22 -3.18 8.74
CA LYS A 98 -24.39 -3.55 9.54
C LYS A 98 -24.23 -4.93 10.18
N ALA A 99 -23.71 -5.91 9.41
CA ALA A 99 -23.42 -7.25 9.94
C ALA A 99 -22.43 -7.23 11.10
N ALA A 100 -21.34 -6.47 10.98
CA ALA A 100 -20.32 -6.35 12.02
C ALA A 100 -20.86 -5.67 13.28
N ASN A 101 -21.56 -4.54 13.11
CA ASN A 101 -22.12 -3.77 14.21
C ASN A 101 -23.23 -4.55 14.96
N THR A 102 -24.11 -5.22 14.23
CA THR A 102 -25.16 -6.06 14.81
C THR A 102 -24.57 -7.26 15.53
N ALA A 103 -23.52 -7.87 14.98
CA ALA A 103 -22.82 -8.96 15.65
C ALA A 103 -22.15 -8.49 16.96
N GLU A 104 -21.57 -7.29 16.96
CA GLU A 104 -21.01 -6.68 18.17
C GLU A 104 -22.09 -6.40 19.22
N LEU A 105 -23.19 -5.77 18.81
CA LEU A 105 -24.32 -5.44 19.68
C LEU A 105 -24.87 -6.68 20.40
N TYR A 106 -24.88 -7.82 19.71
CA TYR A 106 -25.41 -9.08 20.28
C TYR A 106 -24.31 -10.03 20.78
N GLY A 107 -23.07 -9.56 20.97
CA GLY A 107 -21.98 -10.34 21.55
C GLY A 107 -21.46 -11.48 20.66
N ASN A 108 -21.77 -11.48 19.37
CA ASN A 108 -21.34 -12.52 18.42
C ASN A 108 -19.98 -12.17 17.79
N THR A 109 -18.90 -12.38 18.56
CA THR A 109 -17.52 -12.06 18.13
C THR A 109 -17.11 -12.79 16.85
N THR A 110 -17.55 -14.02 16.66
CA THR A 110 -17.25 -14.80 15.46
C THR A 110 -17.87 -14.19 14.19
N ALA A 111 -19.13 -13.77 14.27
CA ALA A 111 -19.82 -13.11 13.15
C ALA A 111 -19.18 -11.74 12.85
N LYS A 112 -18.81 -10.96 13.88
CA LYS A 112 -18.09 -9.70 13.72
C LYS A 112 -16.77 -9.89 12.98
N GLN A 113 -15.95 -10.85 13.41
CA GLN A 113 -14.67 -11.15 12.75
C GLN A 113 -14.85 -11.56 11.31
N LYS A 114 -15.86 -12.40 11.00
CA LYS A 114 -16.17 -12.79 9.62
C LYS A 114 -16.56 -11.60 8.75
N ALA A 115 -17.45 -10.73 9.26
CA ALA A 115 -17.88 -9.53 8.54
C ALA A 115 -16.69 -8.61 8.25
N ASN A 116 -15.82 -8.35 9.23
CA ASN A 116 -14.62 -7.52 9.05
C ASN A 116 -13.64 -8.13 8.04
N THR A 117 -13.48 -9.45 8.04
CA THR A 117 -12.65 -10.15 7.04
C THR A 117 -13.20 -9.95 5.62
N ILE A 118 -14.52 -10.00 5.46
CA ILE A 118 -15.16 -9.80 4.16
C ILE A 118 -15.07 -8.33 3.74
N ILE A 119 -15.26 -7.38 4.65
CA ILE A 119 -15.06 -5.94 4.39
C ILE A 119 -13.67 -5.68 3.83
N ALA A 120 -12.63 -6.21 4.49
CA ALA A 120 -11.25 -6.06 4.02
C ALA A 120 -11.06 -6.65 2.61
N LYS A 121 -11.69 -7.79 2.33
CA LYS A 121 -11.64 -8.42 1.00
C LYS A 121 -12.39 -7.61 -0.07
N VAL A 122 -13.50 -6.97 0.27
CA VAL A 122 -14.23 -6.07 -0.65
C VAL A 122 -13.36 -4.87 -1.00
N TYR A 123 -12.70 -4.24 -0.03
CA TYR A 123 -11.75 -3.16 -0.30
C TYR A 123 -10.58 -3.62 -1.17
N GLN A 124 -10.05 -4.83 -0.92
CA GLN A 124 -8.95 -5.38 -1.74
C GLN A 124 -9.36 -5.55 -3.20
N VAL A 125 -10.56 -6.08 -3.46
CA VAL A 125 -11.06 -6.29 -4.82
C VAL A 125 -11.35 -4.95 -5.51
N GLN A 126 -12.10 -4.05 -4.85
CA GLN A 126 -12.45 -2.74 -5.38
C GLN A 126 -11.20 -1.90 -5.69
N GLY A 127 -10.26 -1.84 -4.74
CA GLY A 127 -9.01 -1.12 -4.92
C GLY A 127 -8.13 -1.75 -6.01
N GLY A 128 -8.12 -3.10 -6.10
CA GLY A 128 -7.40 -3.83 -7.15
C GLY A 128 -7.95 -3.56 -8.54
N GLU A 129 -9.26 -3.46 -8.71
CA GLU A 129 -9.87 -3.08 -10.00
C GLU A 129 -9.46 -1.67 -10.43
N ALA A 130 -9.53 -0.69 -9.52
CA ALA A 130 -9.10 0.68 -9.78
C ALA A 130 -7.59 0.74 -10.09
N PHE A 131 -6.76 0.02 -9.34
CA PHE A 131 -5.32 -0.07 -9.55
C PHE A 131 -4.97 -0.63 -10.94
N ASN A 132 -5.62 -1.71 -11.34
CA ASN A 132 -5.42 -2.33 -12.66
C ASN A 132 -5.89 -1.41 -13.81
N ALA A 133 -6.90 -0.58 -13.55
CA ALA A 133 -7.34 0.47 -14.46
C ALA A 133 -6.43 1.71 -14.45
N LYS A 134 -5.37 1.73 -13.62
CA LYS A 134 -4.48 2.87 -13.37
C LYS A 134 -5.19 4.10 -12.81
N ASP A 135 -6.38 3.92 -12.24
CA ASP A 135 -7.04 4.96 -11.44
C ASP A 135 -6.45 4.92 -10.02
N TYR A 136 -5.24 5.44 -9.92
CA TYR A 136 -4.48 5.41 -8.66
C TYR A 136 -5.11 6.27 -7.57
N ALA A 137 -5.90 7.29 -7.93
CA ALA A 137 -6.61 8.11 -6.98
C ALA A 137 -7.70 7.31 -6.25
N THR A 138 -8.56 6.65 -7.02
CA THR A 138 -9.58 5.74 -6.45
C THR A 138 -8.92 4.55 -5.73
N ALA A 139 -7.88 3.95 -6.31
CA ALA A 139 -7.16 2.84 -5.71
C ALA A 139 -6.60 3.21 -4.33
N ALA A 140 -5.90 4.35 -4.21
CA ALA A 140 -5.36 4.83 -2.94
C ALA A 140 -6.47 5.04 -1.90
N ALA A 141 -7.55 5.75 -2.25
CA ALA A 141 -8.65 6.03 -1.33
C ALA A 141 -9.35 4.76 -0.81
N VAL A 142 -9.45 3.72 -1.65
CA VAL A 142 -10.04 2.42 -1.27
C VAL A 142 -9.06 1.60 -0.44
N PHE A 143 -7.79 1.53 -0.86
CA PHE A 143 -6.78 0.78 -0.13
C PHE A 143 -6.46 1.38 1.24
N GLU A 144 -6.55 2.71 1.42
CA GLU A 144 -6.43 3.35 2.74
C GLU A 144 -7.43 2.75 3.73
N LYS A 145 -8.71 2.69 3.33
CA LYS A 145 -9.78 2.13 4.19
C LYS A 145 -9.55 0.65 4.47
N GLY A 146 -9.15 -0.10 3.45
CA GLY A 146 -8.89 -1.53 3.60
C GLY A 146 -7.65 -1.81 4.44
N TYR A 147 -6.58 -1.05 4.27
CA TYR A 147 -5.35 -1.16 5.07
C TYR A 147 -5.57 -0.75 6.53
N ALA A 148 -6.39 0.29 6.78
CA ALA A 148 -6.79 0.65 8.14
C ALA A 148 -7.57 -0.48 8.83
N ALA A 149 -8.43 -1.19 8.08
CA ALA A 149 -9.20 -2.33 8.59
C ALA A 149 -8.33 -3.59 8.81
N ASN A 150 -7.29 -3.79 7.98
CA ASN A 150 -6.36 -4.91 8.09
C ASN A 150 -4.91 -4.50 7.78
N PRO A 151 -4.18 -3.94 8.76
CA PRO A 151 -2.80 -3.46 8.58
C PRO A 151 -1.77 -4.57 8.26
N ARG A 152 -2.15 -5.84 8.40
CA ARG A 152 -1.29 -6.99 8.06
C ARG A 152 -1.42 -7.46 6.62
N ASN A 153 -2.33 -6.88 5.84
CA ASN A 153 -2.48 -7.20 4.43
C ASN A 153 -1.40 -6.49 3.62
N THR A 154 -0.27 -7.17 3.42
CA THR A 154 0.90 -6.61 2.71
C THR A 154 0.63 -6.36 1.23
N GLU A 155 -0.24 -7.13 0.58
CA GLU A 155 -0.61 -6.89 -0.82
C GLU A 155 -1.33 -5.54 -0.96
N MET A 156 -2.30 -5.29 -0.08
CA MET A 156 -3.02 -4.02 -0.05
C MET A 156 -2.09 -2.85 0.28
N ALA A 157 -1.17 -3.04 1.24
CA ALA A 157 -0.16 -2.05 1.60
C ALA A 157 0.78 -1.72 0.43
N LEU A 158 1.27 -2.75 -0.30
CA LEU A 158 2.11 -2.57 -1.48
C LEU A 158 1.38 -1.78 -2.58
N ASN A 159 0.13 -2.12 -2.86
CA ASN A 159 -0.67 -1.43 -3.88
C ASN A 159 -1.01 0.00 -3.47
N LEU A 160 -1.28 0.25 -2.17
CA LEU A 160 -1.47 1.60 -1.64
C LEU A 160 -0.21 2.45 -1.79
N ALA A 161 0.94 1.93 -1.38
CA ALA A 161 2.22 2.61 -1.51
C ALA A 161 2.55 2.93 -2.97
N THR A 162 2.33 1.96 -3.88
CA THR A 162 2.48 2.16 -5.31
C THR A 162 1.53 3.25 -5.83
N SER A 163 0.25 3.22 -5.43
CA SER A 163 -0.73 4.23 -5.84
C SER A 163 -0.32 5.64 -5.39
N TYR A 164 0.20 5.79 -4.17
CA TYR A 164 0.73 7.08 -3.72
C TYR A 164 1.92 7.55 -4.55
N CYS A 165 2.87 6.66 -4.85
CA CYS A 165 4.04 7.02 -5.68
C CYS A 165 3.60 7.45 -7.09
N GLU A 166 2.65 6.75 -7.70
CA GLU A 166 2.09 7.10 -9.02
C GLU A 166 1.35 8.45 -9.02
N LEU A 167 0.75 8.82 -7.88
CA LEU A 167 0.12 10.12 -7.67
C LEU A 167 1.12 11.25 -7.33
N GLY A 168 2.41 10.95 -7.29
CA GLY A 168 3.45 11.90 -6.88
C GLY A 168 3.55 12.13 -5.36
N LYS A 169 2.78 11.41 -4.56
CA LYS A 169 2.84 11.38 -3.09
C LYS A 169 3.96 10.44 -2.62
N TYR A 170 5.19 10.83 -2.97
CA TYR A 170 6.36 9.97 -2.80
C TYR A 170 6.62 9.62 -1.33
N ASP A 171 6.57 10.62 -0.44
CA ASP A 171 6.90 10.42 0.98
C ASP A 171 5.89 9.49 1.68
N GLU A 172 4.61 9.59 1.34
CA GLU A 172 3.55 8.71 1.86
C GLU A 172 3.73 7.26 1.36
N GLY A 173 4.06 7.09 0.09
CA GLY A 173 4.34 5.76 -0.48
C GLY A 173 5.55 5.11 0.17
N MET A 174 6.66 5.86 0.33
CA MET A 174 7.89 5.38 0.98
C MET A 174 7.64 4.97 2.43
N ALA A 175 6.86 5.75 3.19
CA ALA A 175 6.53 5.43 4.58
C ALA A 175 5.80 4.09 4.74
N ILE A 176 4.98 3.71 3.76
CA ILE A 176 4.29 2.40 3.77
C ILE A 176 5.27 1.29 3.38
N TYR A 177 6.12 1.47 2.37
CA TYR A 177 7.14 0.49 2.04
C TYR A 177 8.10 0.26 3.22
N ASP A 178 8.49 1.31 3.94
CA ASP A 178 9.34 1.19 5.13
C ASP A 178 8.68 0.33 6.22
N LYS A 179 7.38 0.53 6.47
CA LYS A 179 6.62 -0.32 7.40
C LYS A 179 6.61 -1.79 6.97
N ILE A 180 6.51 -2.07 5.66
CA ILE A 180 6.57 -3.45 5.16
C ILE A 180 7.97 -4.04 5.38
N CYS A 181 9.03 -3.27 5.12
CA CYS A 181 10.41 -3.71 5.30
C CYS A 181 10.77 -4.02 6.78
N THR A 182 10.01 -3.48 7.75
CA THR A 182 10.21 -3.80 9.18
C THR A 182 9.39 -5.00 9.68
N MET A 183 8.61 -5.64 8.82
CA MET A 183 7.83 -6.82 9.19
C MET A 183 8.72 -8.05 9.41
N PRO A 184 8.27 -9.05 10.21
CA PRO A 184 9.02 -10.29 10.43
C PRO A 184 9.28 -11.05 9.11
N ALA A 185 10.57 -11.24 8.79
CA ALA A 185 10.99 -11.83 7.51
C ALA A 185 10.56 -13.29 7.34
N ASP A 186 10.42 -14.05 8.44
CA ASP A 186 9.93 -15.43 8.43
C ASP A 186 8.54 -15.58 7.79
N LYS A 187 7.71 -14.52 7.88
CA LYS A 187 6.33 -14.51 7.35
C LYS A 187 6.15 -13.66 6.11
N TYR A 188 6.95 -12.62 5.95
CA TYR A 188 6.70 -11.56 4.97
C TYR A 188 7.83 -11.35 3.96
N ALA A 189 8.80 -12.30 3.85
CA ALA A 189 9.97 -12.18 2.97
C ALA A 189 9.63 -11.70 1.54
N ALA A 190 8.62 -12.29 0.92
CA ALA A 190 8.22 -11.90 -0.44
C ALA A 190 7.65 -10.47 -0.53
N ALA A 191 6.93 -10.02 0.50
CA ALA A 191 6.40 -8.66 0.54
C ALA A 191 7.51 -7.65 0.80
N ILE A 192 8.46 -7.98 1.68
CA ILE A 192 9.66 -7.18 1.97
C ILE A 192 10.47 -6.99 0.69
N ALA A 193 10.80 -8.07 -0.02
CA ALA A 193 11.55 -8.00 -1.27
C ALA A 193 10.85 -7.12 -2.32
N LYS A 194 9.52 -7.23 -2.45
CA LYS A 194 8.75 -6.34 -3.34
C LYS A 194 8.80 -4.87 -2.89
N ALA A 195 8.68 -4.62 -1.59
CA ALA A 195 8.76 -3.26 -1.06
C ALA A 195 10.13 -2.64 -1.30
N GLU A 196 11.22 -3.38 -1.08
CA GLU A 196 12.59 -2.93 -1.34
C GLU A 196 12.82 -2.62 -2.83
N ASN A 197 12.36 -3.49 -3.73
CA ASN A 197 12.43 -3.27 -5.16
C ASN A 197 11.65 -2.03 -5.60
N ASN A 198 10.44 -1.85 -5.08
CA ASN A 198 9.62 -0.69 -5.40
C ASN A 198 10.21 0.60 -4.83
N LYS A 199 10.77 0.57 -3.61
CA LYS A 199 11.51 1.70 -3.04
C LYS A 199 12.65 2.14 -3.97
N ALA A 200 13.46 1.19 -4.42
CA ALA A 200 14.57 1.49 -5.34
C ALA A 200 14.05 2.09 -6.66
N LEU A 201 13.02 1.49 -7.25
CA LEU A 201 12.41 1.96 -8.49
C LEU A 201 11.89 3.40 -8.37
N TYR A 202 11.04 3.66 -7.37
CA TYR A 202 10.43 4.99 -7.22
C TYR A 202 11.42 6.05 -6.75
N THR A 203 12.44 5.67 -5.98
CA THR A 203 13.56 6.56 -5.65
C THR A 203 14.29 7.00 -6.93
N ASN A 204 14.67 6.05 -7.78
CA ASN A 204 15.34 6.36 -9.05
C ASN A 204 14.47 7.21 -9.97
N ASN A 205 13.18 6.90 -10.10
CA ASN A 205 12.25 7.67 -10.90
C ASN A 205 12.11 9.11 -10.38
N ARG A 206 12.05 9.30 -9.07
CA ARG A 206 11.97 10.64 -8.45
C ARG A 206 13.24 11.44 -8.68
N VAL A 207 14.42 10.83 -8.48
CA VAL A 207 15.72 11.46 -8.77
C VAL A 207 15.78 11.89 -10.22
N ALA A 208 15.47 10.99 -11.17
CA ALA A 208 15.47 11.30 -12.59
C ALA A 208 14.50 12.43 -12.96
N SER A 209 13.31 12.45 -12.35
CA SER A 209 12.32 13.52 -12.53
C SER A 209 12.84 14.87 -12.05
N LEU A 210 13.46 14.93 -10.86
CA LEU A 210 14.03 16.14 -10.29
C LEU A 210 15.22 16.64 -11.14
N GLN A 211 16.11 15.74 -11.55
CA GLN A 211 17.24 16.07 -12.44
C GLN A 211 16.74 16.64 -13.77
N LYS A 212 15.73 16.02 -14.37
CA LYS A 212 15.13 16.51 -15.63
C LYS A 212 14.49 17.89 -15.49
N ALA A 213 13.91 18.16 -14.32
CA ALA A 213 13.35 19.48 -13.99
C ALA A 213 14.43 20.54 -13.63
N GLY A 214 15.69 20.13 -13.49
CA GLY A 214 16.76 21.00 -13.00
C GLY A 214 16.70 21.29 -11.51
N ASP A 215 15.84 20.59 -10.78
CA ASP A 215 15.69 20.71 -9.31
C ASP A 215 16.78 19.90 -8.59
N PHE A 216 18.02 20.36 -8.70
CA PHE A 216 19.15 19.70 -8.04
C PHE A 216 19.14 19.88 -6.53
N ASP A 217 18.50 20.91 -6.00
CA ASP A 217 18.32 21.07 -4.55
C ASP A 217 17.34 20.01 -4.01
N GLY A 218 16.29 19.69 -4.76
CA GLY A 218 15.42 18.56 -4.49
C GLY A 218 16.16 17.21 -4.50
N VAL A 219 17.09 17.02 -5.42
CA VAL A 219 17.95 15.80 -5.47
C VAL A 219 18.85 15.73 -4.23
N ILE A 220 19.45 16.84 -3.80
CA ILE A 220 20.28 16.89 -2.59
C ILE A 220 19.44 16.56 -1.35
N ALA A 221 18.24 17.14 -1.23
CA ALA A 221 17.31 16.84 -0.13
C ALA A 221 16.91 15.34 -0.11
N MET A 222 16.75 14.69 -1.27
CA MET A 222 16.57 13.24 -1.33
C MET A 222 17.79 12.47 -0.86
N ALA A 223 19.00 12.90 -1.24
CA ALA A 223 20.24 12.30 -0.76
C ALA A 223 20.33 12.36 0.76
N ASP A 224 19.91 13.48 1.37
CA ASP A 224 19.89 13.64 2.83
C ASP A 224 18.92 12.65 3.50
N LYS A 225 17.72 12.47 2.95
CA LYS A 225 16.75 11.46 3.43
C LYS A 225 17.28 10.01 3.33
N LEU A 226 18.06 9.72 2.29
CA LEU A 226 18.62 8.38 2.03
C LEU A 226 19.90 8.10 2.80
N GLN A 227 20.52 9.09 3.43
CA GLN A 227 21.85 8.96 4.04
C GLN A 227 21.93 7.84 5.07
N ALA A 228 20.90 7.63 5.89
CA ALA A 228 20.86 6.60 6.92
C ALA A 228 20.57 5.19 6.37
N THR A 229 19.77 5.08 5.31
CA THR A 229 19.27 3.79 4.82
C THR A 229 20.01 3.29 3.58
N SER A 230 20.57 4.17 2.79
CA SER A 230 21.24 3.88 1.52
C SER A 230 22.40 4.83 1.26
N PRO A 231 23.45 4.81 2.12
CA PRO A 231 24.53 5.81 2.08
C PRO A 231 25.28 5.85 0.75
N ALA A 232 25.47 4.72 0.09
CA ALA A 232 26.13 4.66 -1.22
C ALA A 232 25.32 5.39 -2.32
N LEU A 233 24.00 5.15 -2.36
CA LEU A 233 23.09 5.85 -3.27
C LEU A 233 23.02 7.34 -2.93
N ALA A 234 22.90 7.68 -1.65
CA ALA A 234 22.88 9.07 -1.19
C ALA A 234 24.13 9.85 -1.64
N ALA A 235 25.31 9.26 -1.45
CA ALA A 235 26.56 9.89 -1.88
C ALA A 235 26.61 10.08 -3.41
N LYS A 236 26.19 9.06 -4.17
CA LYS A 236 26.18 9.09 -5.64
C LYS A 236 25.27 10.19 -6.19
N ILE A 237 23.99 10.21 -5.77
CA ILE A 237 23.04 11.21 -6.29
C ILE A 237 23.39 12.63 -5.82
N ARG A 238 24.03 12.79 -4.66
CA ARG A 238 24.51 14.10 -4.18
C ARG A 238 25.62 14.66 -5.05
N ILE A 239 26.64 13.87 -5.42
CA ILE A 239 27.72 14.30 -6.31
C ILE A 239 27.19 14.60 -7.73
N GLU A 240 26.25 13.79 -8.22
CA GLU A 240 25.57 14.04 -9.50
C GLU A 240 24.78 15.36 -9.49
N ALA A 241 24.08 15.67 -8.38
CA ALA A 241 23.35 16.92 -8.22
C ALA A 241 24.28 18.14 -8.22
N TYR A 242 25.41 18.09 -7.51
CA TYR A 242 26.41 19.17 -7.56
C TYR A 242 27.02 19.33 -8.94
N ASN A 243 27.25 18.21 -9.66
CA ASN A 243 27.68 18.31 -11.05
C ASN A 243 26.63 18.99 -11.94
N GLY A 244 25.35 18.67 -11.78
CA GLY A 244 24.26 19.34 -12.48
C GLY A 244 24.17 20.83 -12.18
N LYS A 245 24.44 21.24 -10.92
CA LYS A 245 24.56 22.66 -10.50
C LYS A 245 25.86 23.34 -11.00
N LYS A 246 26.77 22.58 -11.62
CA LYS A 246 28.13 23.04 -12.00
C LYS A 246 28.94 23.52 -10.79
N ASP A 247 28.64 23.02 -9.60
CA ASP A 247 29.42 23.27 -8.38
C ASP A 247 30.61 22.30 -8.34
N TYR A 248 31.55 22.52 -9.24
CA TYR A 248 32.71 21.65 -9.45
C TYR A 248 33.58 21.52 -8.19
N ALA A 249 33.61 22.55 -7.35
CA ALA A 249 34.36 22.50 -6.10
C ALA A 249 33.79 21.44 -5.15
N LYS A 250 32.48 21.35 -5.02
CA LYS A 250 31.83 20.31 -4.21
C LYS A 250 31.91 18.93 -4.85
N VAL A 251 31.83 18.83 -6.19
CA VAL A 251 32.06 17.56 -6.90
C VAL A 251 33.41 16.97 -6.55
N ILE A 252 34.47 17.80 -6.61
CA ILE A 252 35.85 17.39 -6.32
C ILE A 252 35.98 17.03 -4.82
N ALA A 253 35.46 17.86 -3.91
CA ALA A 253 35.56 17.63 -2.47
C ALA A 253 34.86 16.34 -2.02
N LEU A 254 33.81 15.89 -2.71
CA LEU A 254 33.08 14.69 -2.38
C LEU A 254 33.65 13.39 -3.00
N CYS A 255 34.69 13.49 -3.84
CA CYS A 255 35.23 12.35 -4.60
C CYS A 255 35.53 11.15 -3.70
N ASP A 256 36.45 11.31 -2.75
CA ASP A 256 36.98 10.18 -1.97
C ASP A 256 35.92 9.53 -1.09
N THR A 257 35.07 10.33 -0.44
CA THR A 257 33.98 9.82 0.38
C THR A 257 32.92 9.09 -0.45
N THR A 258 32.63 9.59 -1.65
CA THR A 258 31.64 8.95 -2.55
C THR A 258 32.20 7.64 -3.12
N ILE A 259 33.48 7.61 -3.53
CA ILE A 259 34.16 6.40 -4.03
C ILE A 259 34.21 5.32 -2.94
N ALA A 260 34.58 5.70 -1.71
CA ALA A 260 34.67 4.76 -0.59
C ALA A 260 33.31 4.10 -0.27
N ALA A 261 32.21 4.79 -0.52
CA ALA A 261 30.87 4.25 -0.32
C ALA A 261 30.42 3.26 -1.41
N GLN A 262 31.09 3.23 -2.60
CA GLN A 262 30.67 2.37 -3.70
C GLN A 262 31.36 0.99 -3.65
N THR A 263 30.59 -0.06 -3.93
CA THR A 263 31.10 -1.43 -4.01
C THR A 263 31.38 -1.90 -5.44
N LYS A 264 30.71 -1.29 -6.45
CA LYS A 264 30.83 -1.66 -7.86
C LYS A 264 31.81 -0.77 -8.59
N ASP A 265 32.65 -1.36 -9.44
CA ASP A 265 33.64 -0.61 -10.23
C ASP A 265 33.00 0.32 -11.27
N GLU A 266 31.82 -0.03 -11.78
CA GLU A 266 31.07 0.84 -12.68
C GLU A 266 30.62 2.12 -11.99
N ASP A 267 30.15 2.03 -10.73
CA ASP A 267 29.73 3.19 -9.95
C ASP A 267 30.96 4.07 -9.60
N ARG A 268 32.09 3.46 -9.21
CA ARG A 268 33.35 4.18 -8.97
C ARG A 268 33.83 4.89 -10.25
N SER A 269 33.78 4.20 -11.37
CA SER A 269 34.16 4.77 -12.67
C SER A 269 33.29 5.96 -13.07
N SER A 270 31.98 5.88 -12.85
CA SER A 270 31.08 7.01 -13.12
C SER A 270 31.41 8.24 -12.27
N ILE A 271 31.81 8.04 -11.00
CA ILE A 271 32.21 9.14 -10.11
C ILE A 271 33.55 9.71 -10.54
N TYR A 272 34.56 8.89 -10.86
CA TYR A 272 35.83 9.37 -11.41
C TYR A 272 35.62 10.18 -12.67
N PHE A 273 34.70 9.79 -13.55
CA PHE A 273 34.37 10.55 -14.75
C PHE A 273 33.82 11.94 -14.40
N LEU A 274 32.87 12.04 -13.47
CA LEU A 274 32.31 13.33 -13.01
C LEU A 274 33.39 14.24 -12.44
N VAL A 275 34.26 13.69 -11.61
CA VAL A 275 35.35 14.46 -10.96
C VAL A 275 36.40 14.88 -11.99
N GLY A 276 36.77 14.01 -12.91
CA GLY A 276 37.68 14.35 -13.99
C GLY A 276 37.12 15.42 -14.90
N ALA A 277 35.84 15.34 -15.24
CA ALA A 277 35.14 16.39 -15.99
C ALA A 277 35.06 17.71 -15.21
N ALA A 278 34.91 17.67 -13.90
CA ALA A 278 34.89 18.85 -13.02
C ALA A 278 36.29 19.56 -13.04
N TYR A 279 37.38 18.81 -12.92
CA TYR A 279 38.72 19.35 -13.06
C TYR A 279 38.95 19.94 -14.45
N ASN A 280 38.52 19.26 -15.54
CA ASN A 280 38.61 19.79 -16.89
C ASN A 280 37.80 21.08 -17.07
N ALA A 281 36.61 21.16 -16.49
CA ALA A 281 35.80 22.38 -16.54
C ALA A 281 36.49 23.57 -15.82
N GLN A 282 37.14 23.32 -14.68
CA GLN A 282 37.95 24.34 -14.01
C GLN A 282 39.22 24.72 -14.79
N TYR A 283 39.88 23.76 -15.42
CA TYR A 283 41.01 24.03 -16.30
C TYR A 283 40.60 24.95 -17.47
N ASN A 284 39.52 24.63 -18.13
CA ASN A 284 38.99 25.46 -19.21
C ASN A 284 38.62 26.86 -18.73
N ALA A 285 38.02 26.97 -17.52
CA ALA A 285 37.66 28.26 -16.92
C ALA A 285 38.93 29.10 -16.57
N SER A 286 40.08 28.47 -16.34
CA SER A 286 41.36 29.17 -16.16
C SER A 286 41.97 29.71 -17.50
N GLY A 287 41.27 29.54 -18.61
CA GLY A 287 41.77 29.84 -19.95
C GLY A 287 42.85 28.86 -20.40
N ASN A 288 42.80 27.62 -19.96
CA ASN A 288 43.74 26.52 -20.21
C ASN A 288 45.17 26.80 -19.70
N LYS A 289 45.27 27.55 -18.60
CA LYS A 289 46.58 27.98 -18.04
C LYS A 289 46.99 27.18 -16.82
N ASP A 290 46.05 26.63 -16.06
CA ASP A 290 46.35 25.88 -14.84
C ASP A 290 46.64 24.41 -15.14
N ILE A 291 47.93 24.14 -15.42
CA ILE A 291 48.43 22.79 -15.73
C ILE A 291 48.15 21.78 -14.61
N ASN A 292 48.12 22.21 -13.34
CA ASN A 292 47.76 21.30 -12.24
C ASN A 292 46.35 20.78 -12.35
N LEU A 293 45.40 21.62 -12.78
CA LEU A 293 44.02 21.18 -13.01
C LEU A 293 43.92 20.20 -14.18
N ARG A 294 44.68 20.43 -15.25
CA ARG A 294 44.76 19.52 -16.40
C ARG A 294 45.30 18.14 -15.95
N ASP A 295 46.42 18.12 -15.24
CA ASP A 295 47.04 16.88 -14.78
C ASP A 295 46.15 16.11 -13.82
N LYS A 296 45.42 16.79 -12.95
CA LYS A 296 44.37 16.19 -12.09
C LYS A 296 43.21 15.63 -12.90
N ALA A 297 42.77 16.33 -13.95
CA ALA A 297 41.74 15.81 -14.86
C ALA A 297 42.21 14.52 -15.52
N ILE A 298 43.38 14.52 -16.11
CA ILE A 298 44.01 13.35 -16.79
C ILE A 298 44.14 12.17 -15.82
N SER A 299 44.76 12.40 -14.66
CA SER A 299 44.99 11.33 -13.67
C SER A 299 43.68 10.73 -13.13
N THR A 300 42.64 11.55 -13.01
CA THR A 300 41.32 11.09 -12.55
C THR A 300 40.57 10.34 -13.65
N LEU A 301 40.59 10.84 -14.91
CA LEU A 301 39.90 10.18 -16.02
C LEU A 301 40.56 8.82 -16.35
N LYS A 302 41.88 8.64 -16.16
CA LYS A 302 42.56 7.35 -16.30
C LYS A 302 42.05 6.26 -15.32
N LYS A 303 41.39 6.63 -14.25
CA LYS A 303 40.76 5.69 -13.28
C LYS A 303 39.40 5.18 -13.77
N VAL A 304 38.88 5.70 -14.88
CA VAL A 304 37.59 5.26 -15.46
C VAL A 304 37.81 3.99 -16.27
N THR A 305 37.56 2.84 -15.66
CA THR A 305 37.89 1.53 -16.26
C THR A 305 36.68 0.67 -16.60
N ALA A 306 35.46 1.01 -16.07
CA ALA A 306 34.27 0.21 -16.22
C ALA A 306 33.03 1.07 -16.53
N GLY A 307 32.01 0.45 -17.10
CA GLY A 307 30.70 1.05 -17.35
C GLY A 307 30.63 1.98 -18.55
N THR A 308 29.53 2.69 -18.66
CA THR A 308 29.19 3.54 -19.82
C THR A 308 30.06 4.79 -19.96
N SER A 309 30.73 5.22 -18.90
CA SER A 309 31.58 6.42 -18.89
C SER A 309 32.95 6.22 -19.56
N VAL A 310 33.36 4.98 -19.86
CA VAL A 310 34.71 4.67 -20.39
C VAL A 310 34.93 5.36 -21.73
N ALA A 311 33.97 5.32 -22.65
CA ALA A 311 34.12 5.92 -23.97
C ALA A 311 34.28 7.46 -23.88
N ALA A 312 33.45 8.09 -23.04
CA ALA A 312 33.50 9.53 -22.80
C ALA A 312 34.81 9.97 -22.11
N ALA A 313 35.31 9.17 -21.15
CA ALA A 313 36.57 9.42 -20.49
C ALA A 313 37.78 9.35 -21.47
N LYS A 314 37.80 8.35 -22.36
CA LYS A 314 38.84 8.24 -23.41
C LYS A 314 38.83 9.43 -24.35
N ALA A 315 37.67 9.90 -24.79
CA ALA A 315 37.53 11.09 -25.62
C ALA A 315 38.08 12.34 -24.90
N ALA A 316 37.70 12.54 -23.64
CA ALA A 316 38.19 13.68 -22.86
C ALA A 316 39.70 13.62 -22.60
N LEU A 317 40.27 12.43 -22.39
CA LEU A 317 41.71 12.24 -22.27
C LEU A 317 42.44 12.62 -23.56
N ALA A 318 41.95 12.16 -24.73
CA ALA A 318 42.57 12.47 -26.01
C ALA A 318 42.60 13.98 -26.30
N ASP A 319 41.66 14.75 -25.80
CA ASP A 319 41.64 16.22 -25.92
C ASP A 319 42.58 16.91 -24.94
N LEU A 320 42.73 16.38 -23.71
CA LEU A 320 43.61 16.95 -22.70
C LEU A 320 45.11 16.64 -22.91
N GLU A 321 45.42 15.57 -23.62
CA GLU A 321 46.78 15.12 -23.91
C GLU A 321 47.37 15.72 -25.21
N LYS A 322 46.60 16.52 -25.96
CA LYS A 322 47.08 17.34 -27.09
C LYS A 322 47.89 18.53 -26.60
#